data_fbcb6c27d1f9fc603ba3c45798d62008
#
_entry.id   fbcb6c27d1f9fc603ba3c45798d62008
#
_cell.length_a   1.000
_cell.length_b   1.000
_cell.length_c   1.000
_cell.angle_alpha   90.00
_cell.angle_beta   90.00
_cell.angle_gamma   90.00
#
_symmetry.space_group_name_H-M   'P 1'
#
loop_
_entity.id
_entity.type
_entity.pdbx_description
1 polymer ?
#
loop_
_entity_poly.entity_id
_entity_poly.type
_entity_poly.pdbx_seq_one_letter_code
_entity_poly.pdbx_strand_id
1 'polypeptide(L)'
;MASTEASLDVRPITDADGEAVWPLSIEAGWNQNLADWRFMLGAGRGFGCVAPDGTWQASSLVLPLGRNLAWISMVLVTKARRRGGVGTGLLRRCIDEVRQAGAVAGLDATEQGRPIYLPLGFRDLYPIARWHFDGVRDGAVPPPAGVTL
;
A
#
# COMPACT_ATOMS: atom_id res chain seq x y z
N MET A 1 -17.55 -19.96 -20.38
CA MET A 1 -18.12 -18.60 -20.23
C MET A 1 -17.00 -17.70 -19.77
N ALA A 2 -16.54 -16.83 -20.62
CA ALA A 2 -15.53 -15.83 -20.26
C ALA A 2 -16.19 -14.86 -19.26
N SER A 3 -15.70 -14.84 -18.04
CA SER A 3 -16.03 -13.77 -17.09
C SER A 3 -15.56 -12.47 -17.74
N THR A 4 -16.50 -11.61 -18.06
CA THR A 4 -16.22 -10.23 -18.47
C THR A 4 -15.47 -9.59 -17.30
N GLU A 5 -14.13 -9.54 -17.39
CA GLU A 5 -13.35 -8.64 -16.56
C GLU A 5 -13.88 -7.23 -16.88
N ALA A 6 -14.73 -6.71 -16.02
CA ALA A 6 -15.13 -5.33 -16.09
C ALA A 6 -13.83 -4.53 -16.08
N SER A 7 -13.56 -3.85 -17.19
CA SER A 7 -12.39 -2.99 -17.34
C SER A 7 -12.28 -2.11 -16.10
N LEU A 8 -11.28 -2.38 -15.27
CA LEU A 8 -11.01 -1.56 -14.10
C LEU A 8 -10.60 -0.18 -14.62
N ASP A 9 -11.42 0.83 -14.35
CA ASP A 9 -11.04 2.22 -14.62
C ASP A 9 -9.97 2.65 -13.61
N VAL A 10 -8.73 2.28 -13.92
CA VAL A 10 -7.57 2.57 -13.09
C VAL A 10 -7.00 3.91 -13.51
N ARG A 11 -6.96 4.85 -12.59
CA ARG A 11 -6.34 6.16 -12.81
C ARG A 11 -5.21 6.42 -11.82
N PRO A 12 -4.25 7.32 -12.16
CA PRO A 12 -3.25 7.78 -11.21
C PRO A 12 -3.90 8.45 -10.00
N ILE A 13 -3.29 8.25 -8.83
CA ILE A 13 -3.56 9.02 -7.62
C ILE A 13 -2.45 10.06 -7.52
N THR A 14 -2.82 11.32 -7.40
CA THR A 14 -1.89 12.44 -7.27
C THR A 14 -1.89 12.98 -5.82
N ASP A 15 -0.95 13.86 -5.51
CA ASP A 15 -0.90 14.52 -4.20
C ASP A 15 -2.21 15.28 -3.88
N ALA A 16 -2.86 15.84 -4.90
CA ALA A 16 -4.15 16.51 -4.77
C ALA A 16 -5.30 15.57 -4.33
N ASP A 17 -5.16 14.26 -4.57
CA ASP A 17 -6.16 13.26 -4.20
C ASP A 17 -5.99 12.76 -2.75
N GLY A 18 -4.94 13.18 -2.04
CA GLY A 18 -4.58 12.68 -0.71
C GLY A 18 -5.74 12.65 0.29
N GLU A 19 -6.51 13.72 0.37
CA GLU A 19 -7.67 13.80 1.26
C GLU A 19 -8.80 12.85 0.85
N ALA A 20 -8.98 12.65 -0.45
CA ALA A 20 -10.05 11.82 -0.99
C ALA A 20 -9.74 10.30 -0.89
N VAL A 21 -8.46 9.91 -0.90
CA VAL A 21 -8.04 8.50 -0.77
C VAL A 21 -7.81 8.07 0.68
N TRP A 22 -7.50 8.99 1.57
CA TRP A 22 -7.26 8.69 3.00
C TRP A 22 -8.37 7.86 3.66
N PRO A 23 -9.67 8.08 3.41
CA PRO A 23 -10.74 7.24 3.97
C PRO A 23 -10.57 5.74 3.74
N LEU A 24 -9.84 5.32 2.70
CA LEU A 24 -9.52 3.90 2.48
C LEU A 24 -8.69 3.30 3.61
N SER A 25 -7.76 4.06 4.20
CA SER A 25 -6.98 3.64 5.36
C SER A 25 -7.86 3.51 6.60
N ILE A 26 -8.77 4.45 6.80
CA ILE A 26 -9.71 4.43 7.93
C ILE A 26 -10.61 3.20 7.86
N GLU A 27 -11.19 2.91 6.69
CA GLU A 27 -12.04 1.73 6.49
C GLU A 27 -11.27 0.42 6.70
N ALA A 28 -10.00 0.38 6.34
CA ALA A 28 -9.13 -0.77 6.53
C ALA A 28 -8.64 -0.94 7.98
N GLY A 29 -8.86 0.05 8.86
CA GLY A 29 -8.34 0.06 10.21
C GLY A 29 -6.83 0.25 10.29
N TRP A 30 -6.25 0.91 9.28
CA TRP A 30 -4.81 1.19 9.22
C TRP A 30 -4.52 2.56 9.86
N ASN A 31 -3.30 2.73 10.38
CA ASN A 31 -2.90 3.93 11.10
C ASN A 31 -2.30 5.04 10.23
N GLN A 32 -2.24 4.85 8.91
CA GLN A 32 -1.76 5.89 7.99
C GLN A 32 -2.73 7.08 8.01
N ASN A 33 -2.20 8.24 8.34
CA ASN A 33 -2.92 9.50 8.35
C ASN A 33 -2.74 10.26 7.01
N LEU A 34 -3.34 11.44 6.90
CA LEU A 34 -3.25 12.26 5.69
C LEU A 34 -1.81 12.71 5.37
N ALA A 35 -0.98 12.98 6.38
CA ALA A 35 0.41 13.37 6.17
C ALA A 35 1.22 12.21 5.58
N ASP A 36 0.97 10.97 6.04
CA ASP A 36 1.58 9.76 5.47
C ASP A 36 1.20 9.59 4.00
N TRP A 37 -0.07 9.78 3.66
CA TRP A 37 -0.53 9.71 2.28
C TRP A 37 0.14 10.75 1.38
N ARG A 38 0.21 12.01 1.81
CA ARG A 38 0.89 13.07 1.06
C ARG A 38 2.36 12.78 0.87
N PHE A 39 3.04 12.31 1.93
CA PHE A 39 4.44 11.91 1.84
C PHE A 39 4.62 10.78 0.81
N MET A 40 3.84 9.72 0.89
CA MET A 40 3.95 8.58 -0.02
C MET A 40 3.63 8.95 -1.47
N LEU A 41 2.62 9.78 -1.70
CA LEU A 41 2.26 10.24 -3.05
C LEU A 41 3.32 11.17 -3.64
N GLY A 42 3.95 12.01 -2.81
CA GLY A 42 5.08 12.85 -3.23
C GLY A 42 6.36 12.07 -3.52
N ALA A 43 6.57 10.93 -2.84
CA ALA A 43 7.77 10.10 -3.00
C ALA A 43 7.63 9.02 -4.08
N GLY A 44 6.40 8.65 -4.46
CA GLY A 44 6.14 7.52 -5.32
C GLY A 44 5.05 7.76 -6.37
N ARG A 45 4.41 6.67 -6.78
CA ARG A 45 3.30 6.68 -7.74
C ARG A 45 2.10 5.94 -7.17
N GLY A 46 0.93 6.55 -7.25
CA GLY A 46 -0.33 5.95 -6.84
C GLY A 46 -1.22 5.57 -8.02
N PHE A 47 -1.96 4.49 -7.86
CA PHE A 47 -3.00 4.02 -8.79
C PHE A 47 -4.23 3.63 -7.99
N GLY A 48 -5.40 3.89 -8.53
CA GLY A 48 -6.63 3.54 -7.86
C GLY A 48 -7.84 3.52 -8.78
N CYS A 49 -8.95 3.09 -8.25
CA CYS A 49 -10.23 3.04 -8.94
C CYS A 49 -11.21 3.99 -8.27
N VAL A 50 -11.99 4.68 -9.09
CA VAL A 50 -12.97 5.68 -8.64
C VAL A 50 -14.37 5.24 -9.09
N ALA A 51 -15.35 5.43 -8.22
CA ALA A 51 -16.74 5.25 -8.58
C ALA A 51 -17.25 6.41 -9.48
N PRO A 52 -18.38 6.24 -10.16
CA PRO A 52 -18.97 7.31 -10.98
C PRO A 52 -19.27 8.63 -10.22
N ASP A 53 -19.46 8.54 -8.92
CA ASP A 53 -19.68 9.70 -8.03
C ASP A 53 -18.38 10.39 -7.59
N GLY A 54 -17.23 9.92 -8.04
CA GLY A 54 -15.92 10.45 -7.67
C GLY A 54 -15.28 9.83 -6.43
N THR A 55 -15.96 8.92 -5.74
CA THR A 55 -15.44 8.27 -4.52
C THR A 55 -14.36 7.23 -4.85
N TRP A 56 -13.20 7.31 -4.18
CA TRP A 56 -12.16 6.31 -4.31
C TRP A 56 -12.59 4.97 -3.71
N GLN A 57 -12.51 3.91 -4.50
CA GLN A 57 -12.91 2.56 -4.11
C GLN A 57 -11.73 1.64 -3.87
N ALA A 58 -10.59 1.96 -4.42
CA ALA A 58 -9.37 1.17 -4.24
C ALA A 58 -8.13 2.02 -4.51
N SER A 59 -7.01 1.61 -3.92
CA SER A 59 -5.71 2.24 -4.10
C SER A 59 -4.59 1.21 -4.13
N SER A 60 -3.45 1.64 -4.65
CA SER A 60 -2.15 0.98 -4.54
C SER A 60 -1.04 2.00 -4.82
N LEU A 61 0.11 1.88 -4.17
CA LEU A 61 1.24 2.77 -4.36
C LEU A 61 2.51 1.99 -4.66
N VAL A 62 3.38 2.58 -5.46
CA VAL A 62 4.75 2.14 -5.70
C VAL A 62 5.69 3.19 -5.14
N LEU A 63 6.50 2.82 -4.16
CA LEU A 63 7.48 3.69 -3.50
C LEU A 63 8.89 3.25 -3.90
N PRO A 64 9.63 4.03 -4.68
CA PRO A 64 11.02 3.71 -5.01
C PRO A 64 11.90 3.71 -3.76
N LEU A 65 12.69 2.67 -3.57
CA LEU A 65 13.69 2.54 -2.52
C LEU A 65 15.08 2.37 -3.16
N GLY A 66 15.69 3.49 -3.51
CA GLY A 66 16.93 3.48 -4.27
C GLY A 66 16.71 3.13 -5.75
N ARG A 67 17.72 2.51 -6.38
CA ARG A 67 17.71 2.29 -7.84
C ARG A 67 17.03 0.99 -8.26
N ASN A 68 17.11 -0.05 -7.47
CA ASN A 68 16.81 -1.42 -7.87
C ASN A 68 15.68 -2.06 -7.06
N LEU A 69 15.07 -1.34 -6.14
CA LEU A 69 14.01 -1.82 -5.28
C LEU A 69 12.86 -0.81 -5.27
N ALA A 70 11.64 -1.30 -5.33
CA ALA A 70 10.45 -0.50 -5.08
C ALA A 70 9.49 -1.26 -4.17
N TRP A 71 8.86 -0.53 -3.25
CA TRP A 71 7.93 -1.08 -2.29
C TRP A 71 6.50 -0.83 -2.76
N ILE A 72 5.71 -1.89 -2.91
CA ILE A 72 4.29 -1.78 -3.19
C ILE A 72 3.56 -1.70 -1.86
N SER A 73 2.78 -0.64 -1.67
CA SER A 73 2.06 -0.38 -0.44
C SER A 73 0.64 0.14 -0.71
N MET A 74 -0.13 0.34 0.36
CA MET A 74 -1.47 0.91 0.31
C MET A 74 -2.40 0.20 -0.69
N VAL A 75 -2.26 -1.12 -0.81
CA VAL A 75 -3.17 -1.95 -1.61
C VAL A 75 -4.44 -2.13 -0.82
N LEU A 76 -5.37 -1.21 -1.00
CA LEU A 76 -6.62 -1.11 -0.26
C LEU A 76 -7.80 -1.22 -1.21
N VAL A 77 -8.84 -1.92 -0.80
CA VAL A 77 -10.10 -2.05 -1.53
C VAL A 77 -11.25 -1.91 -0.54
N THR A 78 -12.21 -1.02 -0.83
CA THR A 78 -13.41 -0.88 0.00
C THR A 78 -14.14 -2.21 0.13
N LYS A 79 -14.81 -2.42 1.25
CA LYS A 79 -15.54 -3.67 1.53
C LYS A 79 -16.54 -4.01 0.42
N ALA A 80 -17.21 -3.00 -0.14
CA ALA A 80 -18.18 -3.14 -1.21
C ALA A 80 -17.58 -3.67 -2.54
N ARG A 81 -16.28 -3.49 -2.76
CA ARG A 81 -15.58 -3.87 -4.00
C ARG A 81 -14.63 -5.05 -3.85
N ARG A 82 -14.53 -5.62 -2.66
CA ARG A 82 -13.71 -6.81 -2.41
C ARG A 82 -14.25 -8.01 -3.19
N ARG A 83 -13.37 -8.97 -3.45
CA ARG A 83 -13.64 -10.22 -4.19
C ARG A 83 -14.00 -10.03 -5.67
N GLY A 84 -13.88 -8.80 -6.20
CA GLY A 84 -14.07 -8.49 -7.62
C GLY A 84 -12.78 -8.37 -8.43
N GLY A 85 -11.64 -8.83 -7.91
CA GLY A 85 -10.33 -8.77 -8.62
C GLY A 85 -9.67 -7.39 -8.64
N VAL A 86 -10.30 -6.35 -8.09
CA VAL A 86 -9.80 -4.95 -8.11
C VAL A 86 -8.41 -4.84 -7.50
N GLY A 87 -8.21 -5.39 -6.30
CA GLY A 87 -6.90 -5.36 -5.63
C GLY A 87 -5.81 -6.09 -6.41
N THR A 88 -6.13 -7.23 -7.00
CA THR A 88 -5.21 -7.99 -7.85
C THR A 88 -4.86 -7.22 -9.12
N GLY A 89 -5.83 -6.55 -9.74
CA GLY A 89 -5.60 -5.71 -10.92
C GLY A 89 -4.67 -4.54 -10.62
N LEU A 90 -4.90 -3.82 -9.51
CA LEU A 90 -4.03 -2.73 -9.06
C LEU A 90 -2.61 -3.23 -8.72
N LEU A 91 -2.51 -4.38 -8.05
CA LEU A 91 -1.22 -4.97 -7.73
C LEU A 91 -0.43 -5.34 -8.99
N ARG A 92 -1.07 -5.95 -10.00
CA ARG A 92 -0.44 -6.22 -11.31
C ARG A 92 0.05 -4.93 -11.95
N ARG A 93 -0.73 -3.87 -11.92
CA ARG A 93 -0.32 -2.56 -12.42
C ARG A 93 0.94 -2.05 -11.72
N CYS A 94 1.02 -2.17 -10.39
CA CYS A 94 2.21 -1.81 -9.63
C CYS A 94 3.42 -2.68 -9.99
N ILE A 95 3.24 -3.99 -10.14
CA ILE A 95 4.31 -4.92 -10.55
C ILE A 95 4.87 -4.51 -11.93
N ASP A 96 3.99 -4.17 -12.87
CA ASP A 96 4.41 -3.75 -14.22
C ASP A 96 5.18 -2.43 -14.19
N GLU A 97 4.75 -1.45 -13.38
CA GLU A 97 5.51 -0.20 -13.16
C GLU A 97 6.92 -0.46 -12.62
N VAL A 98 7.02 -1.34 -11.62
CA VAL A 98 8.32 -1.69 -11.01
C VAL A 98 9.22 -2.41 -12.02
N ARG A 99 8.66 -3.34 -12.80
CA ARG A 99 9.40 -4.05 -13.86
C ARG A 99 9.90 -3.11 -14.96
N GLN A 100 9.06 -2.18 -15.40
CA GLN A 100 9.43 -1.18 -16.42
C GLN A 100 10.55 -0.27 -15.92
N ALA A 101 10.60 0.01 -14.62
CA ALA A 101 11.69 0.74 -13.99
C ALA A 101 12.98 -0.11 -13.80
N GLY A 102 12.99 -1.39 -14.17
CA GLY A 102 14.11 -2.29 -13.96
C GLY A 102 14.39 -2.64 -12.50
N ALA A 103 13.40 -2.48 -11.63
CA ALA A 103 13.52 -2.73 -10.21
C ALA A 103 12.84 -4.04 -9.76
N VAL A 104 13.13 -4.45 -8.54
CA VAL A 104 12.47 -5.57 -7.87
C VAL A 104 11.35 -5.05 -6.98
N ALA A 105 10.19 -5.68 -7.03
CA ALA A 105 9.06 -5.32 -6.18
C ALA A 105 9.16 -6.03 -4.82
N GLY A 106 9.03 -5.27 -3.73
CA GLY A 106 8.81 -5.76 -2.38
C GLY A 106 7.47 -5.29 -1.82
N LEU A 107 6.95 -5.96 -0.81
CA LEU A 107 5.76 -5.55 -0.07
C LEU A 107 5.70 -6.23 1.30
N ASP A 108 4.94 -5.66 2.23
CA ASP A 108 4.56 -6.29 3.49
C ASP A 108 3.18 -6.92 3.33
N ALA A 109 3.12 -8.23 3.49
CA ALA A 109 1.89 -8.98 3.36
C ALA A 109 1.17 -9.12 4.71
N THR A 110 -0.11 -8.77 4.75
CA THR A 110 -1.00 -9.25 5.80
C THR A 110 -1.33 -10.72 5.58
N GLU A 111 -1.83 -11.42 6.60
CA GLU A 111 -2.30 -12.80 6.45
C GLU A 111 -3.35 -12.95 5.34
N GLN A 112 -4.22 -11.94 5.18
CA GLN A 112 -5.24 -11.91 4.12
C GLN A 112 -4.67 -11.61 2.74
N GLY A 113 -3.61 -10.82 2.65
CA GLY A 113 -2.97 -10.43 1.39
C GLY A 113 -2.04 -11.51 0.84
N ARG A 114 -1.33 -12.23 1.71
CA ARG A 114 -0.33 -13.23 1.30
C ARG A 114 -0.82 -14.23 0.25
N PRO A 115 -2.02 -14.85 0.37
CA PRO A 115 -2.54 -15.78 -0.64
C PRO A 115 -2.76 -15.14 -2.02
N ILE A 116 -2.93 -13.82 -2.08
CA ILE A 116 -3.10 -13.07 -3.33
C ILE A 116 -1.75 -12.82 -3.99
N TYR A 117 -0.70 -12.62 -3.20
CA TYR A 117 0.63 -12.22 -3.68
C TYR A 117 1.47 -13.39 -4.19
N LEU A 118 1.40 -14.54 -3.54
CA LEU A 118 2.18 -15.72 -3.93
C LEU A 118 1.95 -16.15 -5.40
N PRO A 119 0.71 -16.25 -5.93
CA PRO A 119 0.49 -16.58 -7.34
C PRO A 119 1.02 -15.54 -8.33
N LEU A 120 1.31 -14.32 -7.87
CA LEU A 120 1.87 -13.24 -8.69
C LEU A 120 3.41 -13.24 -8.72
N GLY A 121 4.03 -14.24 -8.09
CA GLY A 121 5.48 -14.44 -8.12
C GLY A 121 6.23 -13.87 -6.93
N PHE A 122 5.54 -13.35 -5.91
CA PHE A 122 6.17 -12.97 -4.65
C PHE A 122 6.63 -14.20 -3.87
N ARG A 123 7.68 -14.03 -3.10
CA ARG A 123 8.23 -15.07 -2.21
C ARG A 123 8.38 -14.49 -0.82
N ASP A 124 8.10 -15.31 0.19
CA ASP A 124 8.36 -14.92 1.58
C ASP A 124 9.87 -14.75 1.79
N LEU A 125 10.24 -13.66 2.43
CA LEU A 125 11.63 -13.39 2.85
C LEU A 125 11.80 -13.67 4.34
N TYR A 126 10.99 -13.02 5.16
CA TYR A 126 11.00 -13.16 6.62
C TYR A 126 9.68 -12.67 7.21
N PRO A 127 9.29 -13.15 8.39
CA PRO A 127 8.11 -12.64 9.09
C PRO A 127 8.40 -11.27 9.71
N ILE A 128 7.40 -10.40 9.68
CA ILE A 128 7.42 -9.09 10.35
C ILE A 128 6.47 -9.13 11.53
N ALA A 129 6.94 -8.74 12.71
CA ALA A 129 6.11 -8.58 13.89
C ALA A 129 5.74 -7.11 14.07
N ARG A 130 4.44 -6.82 14.17
CA ARG A 130 3.97 -5.49 14.58
C ARG A 130 3.79 -5.48 16.08
N TRP A 131 4.60 -4.67 16.74
CA TRP A 131 4.51 -4.49 18.19
C TRP A 131 3.43 -3.46 18.50
N HIS A 132 2.59 -3.77 19.48
CA HIS A 132 1.66 -2.82 20.09
C HIS A 132 2.26 -2.32 21.39
N PHE A 133 2.13 -1.04 21.63
CA PHE A 133 2.72 -0.39 22.81
C PHE A 133 1.62 0.33 23.58
N ASP A 134 1.35 -0.13 24.81
CA ASP A 134 0.23 0.33 25.61
C ASP A 134 0.58 1.44 26.61
N GLY A 135 1.67 2.15 26.38
CA GLY A 135 2.08 3.29 27.19
C GLY A 135 3.57 3.34 27.52
N VAL A 136 4.02 4.52 27.93
CA VAL A 136 5.39 4.73 28.39
C VAL A 136 5.50 4.21 29.81
N ARG A 137 6.43 3.28 30.06
CA ARG A 137 6.82 3.01 31.47
C ARG A 137 7.54 4.24 31.98
N ASP A 138 7.06 4.80 33.08
CA ASP A 138 7.76 5.84 33.83
C ASP A 138 9.16 5.35 34.21
N GLY A 139 10.16 5.90 33.59
CA GLY A 139 11.56 5.59 33.84
C GLY A 139 12.37 6.04 32.62
N ALA A 140 13.02 7.20 32.72
CA ALA A 140 13.99 7.62 31.72
C ALA A 140 15.10 6.56 31.66
N VAL A 141 15.11 5.79 30.57
CA VAL A 141 16.29 4.95 30.27
C VAL A 141 17.36 5.91 29.76
N PRO A 142 18.48 6.08 30.44
CA PRO A 142 19.54 6.95 29.97
C PRO A 142 20.02 6.44 28.61
N PRO A 143 20.36 7.34 27.68
CA PRO A 143 20.90 6.93 26.38
C PRO A 143 22.19 6.11 26.59
N PRO A 144 22.48 5.14 25.72
CA PRO A 144 23.76 4.43 25.75
C PRO A 144 24.95 5.39 25.71
N ALA A 145 26.06 5.02 26.32
CA ALA A 145 27.26 5.84 26.29
C ALA A 145 27.68 6.19 24.86
N GLY A 146 27.90 7.48 24.58
CA GLY A 146 28.28 7.98 23.27
C GLY A 146 27.10 8.36 22.36
N VAL A 147 25.86 8.26 22.85
CA VAL A 147 24.66 8.77 22.13
C VAL A 147 24.18 10.05 22.79
N THR A 148 24.10 11.13 22.02
CA THR A 148 23.49 12.39 22.44
C THR A 148 22.11 12.49 21.80
N LEU A 149 21.08 12.80 22.59
CA LEU A 149 19.71 13.03 22.11
C LEU A 149 19.50 14.49 21.75
#